data_c2d5b7a42e79bbeca349c7a900db073c
#
_entry.id   c2d5b7a42e79bbeca349c7a900db073c
#
_cell.length_a   1.000
_cell.length_b   1.000
_cell.length_c   1.000
_cell.angle_alpha   90.00
_cell.angle_beta   90.00
_cell.angle_gamma   90.00
#
_symmetry.space_group_name_H-M   'P 1'
#
loop_
_entity.id
_entity.type
_entity.pdbx_description
1 polymer ?
#
loop_
_entity_poly.entity_id
_entity_poly.type
_entity_poly.pdbx_seq_one_letter_code
_entity_poly.pdbx_strand_id
1 'polypeptide(L)'
;MIEGDATVNAIEELVKDPEWHTIYTGSQSSYEARNLDPATTYLVRVCATNSAGSSEWSEGIETITPAAPPANVSGLYLRSATATSLTLAWTRPSANGENITHYNVDNVGLAVVPTPGPDTFYIIDRLKPDTPYTLRVQAVNSVGPGPFSHPATKMSTRPLPPAPPRCECVNANHNSLKLKWGDSKSAATADLCHYTLEMENSRNQ
;
A
#
# COMPACT_ATOMS: atom_id res chain seq x y z
N MET A 1 -42.67 1.92 49.65
CA MET A 1 -43.12 2.92 48.70
C MET A 1 -42.02 3.91 48.48
N ILE A 2 -41.22 3.71 47.50
CA ILE A 2 -40.51 4.77 46.82
C ILE A 2 -40.28 4.23 45.39
N GLU A 3 -40.92 4.88 44.43
CA GLU A 3 -40.78 4.63 43.02
C GLU A 3 -39.37 5.02 42.55
N GLY A 4 -38.69 4.10 41.93
CA GLY A 4 -37.45 4.37 41.22
C GLY A 4 -37.74 4.90 39.83
N ASP A 5 -37.38 6.14 39.62
CA ASP A 5 -37.45 6.85 38.34
C ASP A 5 -36.44 6.24 37.38
N ALA A 6 -36.90 5.52 36.35
CA ALA A 6 -36.10 4.99 35.28
C ALA A 6 -35.85 6.10 34.29
N THR A 7 -34.71 6.78 34.41
CA THR A 7 -34.21 7.71 33.41
C THR A 7 -33.84 6.92 32.15
N VAL A 8 -34.73 6.94 31.17
CA VAL A 8 -34.45 6.50 29.82
C VAL A 8 -33.54 7.55 29.19
N ASN A 9 -32.24 7.25 29.11
CA ASN A 9 -31.32 8.00 28.27
C ASN A 9 -31.67 7.71 26.80
N ALA A 10 -32.55 8.54 26.22
CA ALA A 10 -32.71 8.63 24.78
C ALA A 10 -31.39 9.20 24.22
N ILE A 11 -30.61 8.36 23.56
CA ILE A 11 -29.55 8.81 22.67
C ILE A 11 -30.27 9.42 21.47
N GLU A 12 -30.47 10.73 21.49
CA GLU A 12 -30.79 11.49 20.27
C GLU A 12 -29.56 11.42 19.39
N GLU A 13 -29.54 10.47 18.47
CA GLU A 13 -28.68 10.51 17.30
C GLU A 13 -29.17 11.73 16.49
N LEU A 14 -28.43 12.83 16.55
CA LEU A 14 -28.66 14.04 15.74
C LEU A 14 -28.56 13.61 14.27
N VAL A 15 -29.66 13.23 13.68
CA VAL A 15 -29.82 13.12 12.23
C VAL A 15 -29.63 14.55 11.70
N LYS A 16 -28.42 14.83 11.21
CA LYS A 16 -28.12 16.09 10.54
C LYS A 16 -29.05 16.15 9.33
N ASP A 17 -29.90 17.16 9.27
CA ASP A 17 -30.75 17.35 8.10
C ASP A 17 -29.91 17.29 6.83
N PRO A 18 -30.35 16.54 5.79
CA PRO A 18 -29.58 16.40 4.57
C PRO A 18 -29.36 17.78 3.95
N GLU A 19 -28.09 18.17 3.80
CA GLU A 19 -27.72 19.42 3.14
C GLU A 19 -27.95 19.26 1.63
N TRP A 20 -29.00 19.91 1.11
CA TRP A 20 -29.36 19.82 -0.29
C TRP A 20 -28.53 20.80 -1.13
N HIS A 21 -27.90 20.28 -2.18
CA HIS A 21 -27.14 21.06 -3.15
C HIS A 21 -27.82 21.05 -4.52
N THR A 22 -28.00 22.20 -5.13
CA THR A 22 -28.56 22.31 -6.50
C THR A 22 -27.48 21.86 -7.49
N ILE A 23 -27.74 20.76 -8.20
CA ILE A 23 -26.83 20.19 -9.21
C ILE A 23 -27.22 20.52 -10.65
N TYR A 24 -28.45 21.02 -10.88
CA TYR A 24 -28.94 21.39 -12.19
C TYR A 24 -29.98 22.49 -12.10
N THR A 25 -29.94 23.45 -13.04
CA THR A 25 -31.01 24.43 -13.32
C THR A 25 -31.08 24.61 -14.82
N GLY A 26 -32.22 24.32 -15.42
CA GLY A 26 -32.43 24.41 -16.86
C GLY A 26 -33.83 23.95 -17.27
N SER A 27 -34.11 23.99 -18.58
CA SER A 27 -35.42 23.66 -19.15
C SER A 27 -35.55 22.19 -19.61
N GLN A 28 -34.47 21.41 -19.54
CA GLN A 28 -34.52 20.00 -19.94
C GLN A 28 -35.08 19.14 -18.82
N SER A 29 -35.81 18.08 -19.17
CA SER A 29 -36.39 17.12 -18.24
C SER A 29 -35.48 15.95 -17.90
N SER A 30 -34.19 16.01 -18.31
CA SER A 30 -33.15 15.01 -18.01
C SER A 30 -31.84 15.68 -17.71
N TYR A 31 -31.08 15.11 -16.76
CA TYR A 31 -29.76 15.56 -16.39
C TYR A 31 -28.90 14.37 -15.99
N GLU A 32 -27.62 14.35 -16.40
CA GLU A 32 -26.65 13.35 -16.01
C GLU A 32 -25.71 13.94 -14.94
N ALA A 33 -25.87 13.52 -13.69
CA ALA A 33 -24.95 13.86 -12.61
C ALA A 33 -23.63 13.09 -12.79
N ARG A 34 -22.52 13.81 -12.75
CA ARG A 34 -21.15 13.26 -12.97
C ARG A 34 -20.27 13.51 -11.75
N ASN A 35 -19.13 12.81 -11.71
CA ASN A 35 -18.14 12.92 -10.64
C ASN A 35 -18.70 12.52 -9.26
N LEU A 36 -19.61 11.55 -9.25
CA LEU A 36 -20.16 10.97 -8.05
C LEU A 36 -19.18 9.94 -7.47
N ASP A 37 -19.19 9.79 -6.14
CA ASP A 37 -18.40 8.77 -5.47
C ASP A 37 -18.98 7.37 -5.73
N PRO A 38 -18.14 6.33 -5.92
CA PRO A 38 -18.60 4.95 -6.07
C PRO A 38 -19.25 4.41 -4.79
N ALA A 39 -20.15 3.43 -4.96
CA ALA A 39 -20.86 2.74 -3.89
C ALA A 39 -21.47 3.70 -2.85
N THR A 40 -21.96 4.84 -3.32
CA THR A 40 -22.49 5.91 -2.48
C THR A 40 -23.96 6.12 -2.77
N THR A 41 -24.74 6.23 -1.70
CA THR A 41 -26.18 6.51 -1.80
C THR A 41 -26.43 8.00 -1.95
N TYR A 42 -27.21 8.37 -2.95
CA TYR A 42 -27.63 9.73 -3.23
C TYR A 42 -29.14 9.83 -3.16
N LEU A 43 -29.65 10.90 -2.53
CA LEU A 43 -31.06 11.25 -2.51
C LEU A 43 -31.26 12.43 -3.46
N VAL A 44 -32.20 12.31 -4.39
CA VAL A 44 -32.44 13.29 -5.45
C VAL A 44 -33.90 13.72 -5.45
N ARG A 45 -34.16 15.02 -5.59
CA ARG A 45 -35.53 15.60 -5.75
C ARG A 45 -35.52 16.71 -6.79
N VAL A 46 -36.66 17.03 -7.36
CA VAL A 46 -36.81 18.04 -8.39
C VAL A 46 -37.99 18.98 -8.07
N CYS A 47 -37.87 20.25 -8.45
CA CYS A 47 -38.98 21.19 -8.47
C CYS A 47 -39.03 21.92 -9.82
N ALA A 48 -40.18 22.40 -10.22
CA ALA A 48 -40.39 23.22 -11.41
C ALA A 48 -40.55 24.69 -11.04
N THR A 49 -39.99 25.59 -11.87
CA THR A 49 -40.08 27.03 -11.65
C THR A 49 -40.57 27.72 -12.94
N ASN A 50 -41.49 28.66 -12.79
CA ASN A 50 -41.94 29.54 -13.87
C ASN A 50 -41.97 31.00 -13.39
N SER A 51 -42.54 31.91 -14.19
CA SER A 51 -42.65 33.34 -13.84
C SER A 51 -43.55 33.65 -12.63
N ALA A 52 -44.36 32.69 -12.20
CA ALA A 52 -45.25 32.83 -11.02
C ALA A 52 -44.59 32.30 -9.74
N GLY A 53 -43.53 31.51 -9.84
CA GLY A 53 -42.80 30.95 -8.69
C GLY A 53 -42.38 29.50 -8.89
N SER A 54 -41.96 28.87 -7.80
CA SER A 54 -41.53 27.47 -7.75
C SER A 54 -42.59 26.56 -7.17
N SER A 55 -42.69 25.35 -7.69
CA SER A 55 -43.53 24.28 -7.15
C SER A 55 -42.98 23.74 -5.83
N GLU A 56 -43.76 22.92 -5.13
CA GLU A 56 -43.26 22.03 -4.09
C GLU A 56 -42.23 21.06 -4.70
N TRP A 57 -41.33 20.57 -3.86
CA TRP A 57 -40.37 19.55 -4.24
C TRP A 57 -41.07 18.19 -4.43
N SER A 58 -40.58 17.42 -5.40
CA SER A 58 -41.00 16.01 -5.53
C SER A 58 -40.60 15.21 -4.31
N GLU A 59 -41.19 14.01 -4.16
CA GLU A 59 -40.63 13.00 -3.25
C GLU A 59 -39.19 12.71 -3.66
N GLY A 60 -38.33 12.49 -2.66
CA GLY A 60 -36.91 12.14 -2.87
C GLY A 60 -36.78 10.70 -3.41
N ILE A 61 -35.96 10.52 -4.42
CA ILE A 61 -35.57 9.20 -4.93
C ILE A 61 -34.18 8.88 -4.44
N GLU A 62 -34.05 7.76 -3.73
CA GLU A 62 -32.79 7.22 -3.31
C GLU A 62 -32.20 6.32 -4.40
N THR A 63 -30.93 6.54 -4.73
CA THR A 63 -30.19 5.75 -5.70
C THR A 63 -28.75 5.53 -5.23
N ILE A 64 -28.16 4.39 -5.59
CA ILE A 64 -26.79 4.06 -5.24
C ILE A 64 -25.93 3.94 -6.50
N THR A 65 -24.77 4.56 -6.47
CA THR A 65 -23.76 4.35 -7.54
C THR A 65 -23.12 2.98 -7.39
N PRO A 66 -22.80 2.29 -8.51
CA PRO A 66 -22.12 1.00 -8.44
C PRO A 66 -20.72 1.13 -7.84
N ALA A 67 -20.21 0.00 -7.34
CA ALA A 67 -18.82 -0.11 -6.92
C ALA A 67 -17.86 0.07 -8.12
N ALA A 68 -16.64 0.49 -7.84
CA ALA A 68 -15.60 0.73 -8.83
C ALA A 68 -14.26 0.05 -8.42
N PRO A 69 -13.28 -0.06 -9.34
CA PRO A 69 -11.93 -0.46 -8.97
C PRO A 69 -11.36 0.44 -7.87
N PRO A 70 -10.40 -0.05 -7.05
CA PRO A 70 -9.83 0.73 -5.96
C PRO A 70 -9.16 2.02 -6.43
N ALA A 71 -9.07 3.00 -5.54
CA ALA A 71 -8.34 4.23 -5.80
C ALA A 71 -6.82 3.98 -5.94
N ASN A 72 -6.09 5.04 -6.34
CA ASN A 72 -4.64 5.03 -6.44
C ASN A 72 -3.98 4.73 -5.08
N VAL A 73 -3.00 3.80 -5.11
CA VAL A 73 -2.14 3.53 -3.94
C VAL A 73 -1.20 4.72 -3.72
N SER A 74 -1.14 5.20 -2.49
CA SER A 74 -0.25 6.29 -2.07
C SER A 74 0.74 5.82 -1.00
N GLY A 75 1.75 6.66 -0.71
CA GLY A 75 2.69 6.41 0.38
C GLY A 75 3.55 5.17 0.19
N LEU A 76 3.86 4.77 -1.06
CA LEU A 76 4.80 3.67 -1.34
C LEU A 76 6.21 4.05 -0.86
N TYR A 77 6.79 3.25 0.05
CA TYR A 77 8.12 3.45 0.58
C TYR A 77 8.87 2.14 0.82
N LEU A 78 10.18 2.25 0.92
CA LEU A 78 11.07 1.14 1.29
C LEU A 78 11.12 1.00 2.81
N ARG A 79 10.58 -0.10 3.34
CA ARG A 79 10.63 -0.43 4.77
C ARG A 79 11.99 -0.99 5.18
N SER A 80 12.56 -1.89 4.36
CA SER A 80 13.91 -2.44 4.55
C SER A 80 14.47 -2.97 3.24
N ALA A 81 15.81 -3.06 3.15
CA ALA A 81 16.52 -3.64 2.02
C ALA A 81 17.64 -4.56 2.50
N THR A 82 17.84 -5.67 1.80
CA THR A 82 19.03 -6.52 1.87
C THR A 82 19.79 -6.48 0.55
N ALA A 83 20.80 -7.28 0.39
CA ALA A 83 21.50 -7.42 -0.89
C ALA A 83 20.61 -8.07 -1.98
N THR A 84 19.63 -8.87 -1.61
CA THR A 84 18.83 -9.66 -2.54
C THR A 84 17.32 -9.49 -2.38
N SER A 85 16.87 -8.58 -1.50
CA SER A 85 15.44 -8.32 -1.27
C SER A 85 15.14 -6.87 -0.94
N LEU A 86 13.91 -6.46 -1.26
CA LEU A 86 13.32 -5.18 -0.88
C LEU A 86 11.99 -5.45 -0.18
N THR A 87 11.81 -4.91 1.02
CA THR A 87 10.52 -4.92 1.71
C THR A 87 9.84 -3.58 1.48
N LEU A 88 8.73 -3.62 0.77
CA LEU A 88 7.90 -2.46 0.45
C LEU A 88 6.78 -2.32 1.46
N ALA A 89 6.30 -1.09 1.66
CA ALA A 89 5.04 -0.82 2.34
C ALA A 89 4.37 0.40 1.70
N TRP A 90 3.03 0.47 1.85
CA TRP A 90 2.19 1.52 1.27
C TRP A 90 0.96 1.79 2.10
N THR A 91 0.26 2.88 1.80
CA THR A 91 -1.02 3.21 2.42
C THR A 91 -2.16 2.52 1.66
N ARG A 92 -3.10 1.91 2.41
CA ARG A 92 -4.30 1.30 1.83
C ARG A 92 -5.16 2.38 1.15
N PRO A 93 -5.50 2.23 -0.14
CA PRO A 93 -6.37 3.18 -0.82
C PRO A 93 -7.85 2.93 -0.50
N SER A 94 -8.74 3.84 -0.96
CA SER A 94 -10.18 3.58 -0.98
C SER A 94 -10.48 2.32 -1.79
N ALA A 95 -11.33 1.48 -1.24
CA ALA A 95 -11.76 0.23 -1.86
C ALA A 95 -12.92 0.42 -2.85
N ASN A 96 -13.58 1.61 -2.85
CA ASN A 96 -14.65 2.02 -3.76
C ASN A 96 -15.85 1.05 -3.80
N GLY A 97 -16.23 0.54 -2.61
CA GLY A 97 -17.41 -0.28 -2.41
C GLY A 97 -17.16 -1.79 -2.38
N GLU A 98 -16.01 -2.28 -2.86
CA GLU A 98 -15.65 -3.68 -2.84
C GLU A 98 -14.30 -3.89 -2.14
N ASN A 99 -14.17 -4.97 -1.36
CA ASN A 99 -12.95 -5.24 -0.61
C ASN A 99 -11.73 -5.46 -1.52
N ILE A 100 -10.60 -4.85 -1.16
CA ILE A 100 -9.31 -5.13 -1.81
C ILE A 100 -8.93 -6.56 -1.53
N THR A 101 -8.71 -7.35 -2.59
CA THR A 101 -8.35 -8.77 -2.53
C THR A 101 -6.83 -8.98 -2.48
N HIS A 102 -6.10 -8.17 -3.24
CA HIS A 102 -4.64 -8.22 -3.34
C HIS A 102 -4.10 -6.94 -3.95
N TYR A 103 -2.78 -6.86 -4.06
CA TYR A 103 -2.08 -5.80 -4.78
C TYR A 103 -1.23 -6.39 -5.91
N ASN A 104 -1.02 -5.63 -6.95
CA ASN A 104 -0.04 -5.92 -7.98
C ASN A 104 1.17 -5.01 -7.77
N VAL A 105 2.34 -5.60 -7.64
CA VAL A 105 3.62 -4.90 -7.58
C VAL A 105 4.28 -4.98 -8.94
N ASP A 106 4.49 -3.84 -9.57
CA ASP A 106 5.13 -3.73 -10.89
C ASP A 106 6.56 -3.20 -10.70
N ASN A 107 7.50 -3.97 -11.21
CA ASN A 107 8.86 -3.50 -11.42
C ASN A 107 8.95 -3.04 -12.87
N VAL A 108 8.94 -1.73 -13.07
CA VAL A 108 8.85 -1.09 -14.39
C VAL A 108 9.90 -1.65 -15.35
N GLY A 109 9.42 -2.35 -16.38
CA GLY A 109 10.26 -2.99 -17.40
C GLY A 109 10.58 -4.47 -17.17
N LEU A 110 10.09 -5.11 -16.09
CA LEU A 110 10.33 -6.54 -15.85
C LEU A 110 9.01 -7.34 -15.77
N ALA A 111 8.31 -7.30 -14.65
CA ALA A 111 7.10 -8.08 -14.46
C ALA A 111 6.19 -7.47 -13.39
N VAL A 112 4.88 -7.71 -13.55
CA VAL A 112 3.87 -7.46 -12.53
C VAL A 112 3.68 -8.72 -11.71
N VAL A 113 3.82 -8.63 -10.38
CA VAL A 113 3.68 -9.75 -9.45
C VAL A 113 2.50 -9.47 -8.51
N PRO A 114 1.48 -10.34 -8.47
CA PRO A 114 0.40 -10.22 -7.50
C PRO A 114 0.89 -10.61 -6.10
N THR A 115 0.44 -9.86 -5.07
CA THR A 115 0.65 -10.23 -3.67
C THR A 115 -0.32 -11.36 -3.27
N PRO A 116 0.00 -12.16 -2.25
CA PRO A 116 -0.87 -13.28 -1.83
C PRO A 116 -2.17 -12.84 -1.14
N GLY A 117 -2.31 -11.56 -0.80
CA GLY A 117 -3.47 -11.04 -0.06
C GLY A 117 -3.49 -9.53 0.05
N PRO A 118 -4.39 -8.97 0.87
CA PRO A 118 -4.65 -7.53 0.97
C PRO A 118 -3.70 -6.80 1.95
N ASP A 119 -2.58 -7.40 2.32
CA ASP A 119 -1.59 -6.76 3.19
C ASP A 119 -0.94 -5.57 2.48
N THR A 120 -0.68 -4.50 3.23
CA THR A 120 -0.08 -3.27 2.71
C THR A 120 1.44 -3.28 2.74
N PHE A 121 2.02 -4.45 2.67
CA PHE A 121 3.47 -4.67 2.51
C PHE A 121 3.73 -5.90 1.66
N TYR A 122 4.91 -5.95 1.04
CA TYR A 122 5.36 -7.10 0.27
C TYR A 122 6.88 -7.17 0.23
N ILE A 123 7.41 -8.40 0.18
CA ILE A 123 8.84 -8.66 0.06
C ILE A 123 9.12 -9.16 -1.36
N ILE A 124 9.93 -8.40 -2.09
CA ILE A 124 10.46 -8.83 -3.38
C ILE A 124 11.83 -9.45 -3.09
N ASP A 125 12.00 -10.71 -3.41
CA ASP A 125 13.24 -11.46 -3.24
C ASP A 125 13.94 -11.76 -4.58
N ARG A 126 15.11 -12.45 -4.51
CA ARG A 126 15.94 -12.85 -5.66
C ARG A 126 16.37 -11.69 -6.54
N LEU A 127 16.55 -10.53 -5.95
CA LEU A 127 17.05 -9.35 -6.62
C LEU A 127 18.58 -9.38 -6.71
N LYS A 128 19.14 -8.62 -7.63
CA LYS A 128 20.59 -8.42 -7.74
C LYS A 128 21.06 -7.43 -6.68
N PRO A 129 22.23 -7.66 -6.06
CA PRO A 129 22.84 -6.70 -5.13
C PRO A 129 23.17 -5.36 -5.82
N ASP A 130 23.21 -4.28 -5.03
CA ASP A 130 23.59 -2.93 -5.46
C ASP A 130 22.89 -2.48 -6.74
N THR A 131 21.60 -2.80 -6.85
CA THR A 131 20.84 -2.56 -8.07
C THR A 131 19.61 -1.69 -7.79
N PRO A 132 19.39 -0.61 -8.57
CA PRO A 132 18.20 0.21 -8.48
C PRO A 132 17.02 -0.46 -9.18
N TYR A 133 15.84 -0.40 -8.55
CA TYR A 133 14.56 -0.87 -9.08
C TYR A 133 13.56 0.28 -9.08
N THR A 134 12.75 0.37 -10.12
CA THR A 134 11.66 1.36 -10.20
C THR A 134 10.35 0.64 -10.01
N LEU A 135 9.67 0.91 -8.90
CA LEU A 135 8.54 0.14 -8.43
C LEU A 135 7.27 0.99 -8.35
N ARG A 136 6.14 0.37 -8.64
CA ARG A 136 4.80 0.93 -8.44
C ARG A 136 3.83 -0.17 -8.03
N VAL A 137 2.75 0.21 -7.38
CA VAL A 137 1.76 -0.71 -6.81
C VAL A 137 0.36 -0.29 -7.22
N GLN A 138 -0.52 -1.23 -7.54
CA GLN A 138 -1.95 -1.02 -7.72
C GLN A 138 -2.74 -1.96 -6.82
N ALA A 139 -3.88 -1.52 -6.33
CA ALA A 139 -4.82 -2.34 -5.59
C ALA A 139 -5.81 -3.01 -6.53
N VAL A 140 -6.31 -4.20 -6.18
CA VAL A 140 -7.27 -4.97 -6.95
C VAL A 140 -8.44 -5.37 -6.06
N ASN A 141 -9.67 -5.20 -6.54
CA ASN A 141 -10.90 -5.71 -5.93
C ASN A 141 -11.67 -6.60 -6.92
N SER A 142 -12.90 -7.02 -6.58
CA SER A 142 -13.76 -7.85 -7.44
C SER A 142 -14.19 -7.17 -8.75
N VAL A 143 -14.23 -5.83 -8.77
CA VAL A 143 -14.56 -5.04 -9.98
C VAL A 143 -13.37 -4.99 -10.94
N GLY A 144 -12.13 -4.95 -10.41
CA GLY A 144 -10.92 -4.95 -11.22
C GLY A 144 -9.74 -4.23 -10.56
N PRO A 145 -8.63 -4.07 -11.30
CA PRO A 145 -7.46 -3.34 -10.85
C PRO A 145 -7.68 -1.83 -10.90
N GLY A 146 -7.27 -1.12 -9.86
CA GLY A 146 -7.19 0.34 -9.83
C GLY A 146 -5.98 0.88 -10.60
N PRO A 147 -5.69 2.17 -10.55
CA PRO A 147 -4.50 2.75 -11.16
C PRO A 147 -3.24 2.37 -10.36
N PHE A 148 -2.09 2.30 -11.07
CA PHE A 148 -0.79 2.18 -10.41
C PHE A 148 -0.42 3.46 -9.65
N SER A 149 0.31 3.30 -8.55
CA SER A 149 0.89 4.43 -7.81
C SER A 149 1.75 5.31 -8.72
N HIS A 150 1.62 6.62 -8.57
CA HIS A 150 2.35 7.60 -9.36
C HIS A 150 2.85 8.74 -8.45
N PRO A 151 4.13 9.19 -8.63
CA PRO A 151 5.17 8.64 -9.51
C PRO A 151 5.65 7.26 -9.08
N ALA A 152 6.26 6.51 -10.01
CA ALA A 152 6.96 5.27 -9.66
C ALA A 152 8.16 5.58 -8.76
N THR A 153 8.39 4.75 -7.75
CA THR A 153 9.40 4.99 -6.71
C THR A 153 10.68 4.21 -7.00
N LYS A 154 11.82 4.89 -6.99
CA LYS A 154 13.13 4.25 -7.11
C LYS A 154 13.62 3.77 -5.75
N MET A 155 14.03 2.52 -5.68
CA MET A 155 14.57 1.86 -4.49
C MET A 155 15.74 0.96 -4.88
N SER A 156 16.75 0.80 -4.01
CA SER A 156 17.92 -0.01 -4.33
C SER A 156 18.14 -1.09 -3.30
N THR A 157 18.60 -2.25 -3.75
CA THR A 157 19.15 -3.28 -2.89
C THR A 157 20.49 -2.82 -2.31
N ARG A 158 20.90 -3.41 -1.18
CA ARG A 158 22.20 -3.12 -0.58
C ARG A 158 23.31 -3.82 -1.34
N PRO A 159 24.54 -3.26 -1.36
CA PRO A 159 25.70 -3.97 -1.84
C PRO A 159 26.02 -5.15 -0.93
N LEU A 160 26.71 -6.16 -1.46
CA LEU A 160 27.32 -7.21 -0.65
C LEU A 160 28.50 -6.64 0.14
N PRO A 161 28.81 -7.19 1.32
CA PRO A 161 30.06 -6.85 2.02
C PRO A 161 31.26 -7.13 1.11
N PRO A 162 32.29 -6.27 1.12
CA PRO A 162 33.54 -6.59 0.43
C PRO A 162 34.19 -7.81 1.06
N ALA A 163 34.98 -8.55 0.29
CA ALA A 163 35.76 -9.66 0.80
C ALA A 163 36.68 -9.17 1.94
N PRO A 164 36.82 -9.94 3.05
CA PRO A 164 37.79 -9.64 4.08
C PRO A 164 39.19 -9.59 3.48
N PRO A 165 40.10 -8.76 4.04
CA PRO A 165 41.53 -8.86 3.73
C PRO A 165 42.03 -10.27 3.98
N ARG A 166 43.16 -10.61 3.34
CA ARG A 166 43.80 -11.92 3.44
C ARG A 166 43.93 -12.38 4.91
N CYS A 167 43.52 -13.63 5.16
CA CYS A 167 43.77 -14.29 6.44
C CYS A 167 45.25 -14.54 6.64
N GLU A 168 45.76 -14.20 7.80
CA GLU A 168 47.17 -14.39 8.20
C GLU A 168 47.25 -15.39 9.34
N CYS A 169 48.25 -16.28 9.28
CA CYS A 169 48.60 -17.13 10.41
C CYS A 169 49.54 -16.37 11.34
N VAL A 170 49.02 -15.99 12.51
CA VAL A 170 49.77 -15.25 13.52
C VAL A 170 50.68 -16.18 14.34
N ASN A 171 50.22 -17.41 14.56
CA ASN A 171 51.01 -18.45 15.29
C ASN A 171 50.51 -19.84 14.86
N ALA A 172 51.47 -20.80 14.83
CA ALA A 172 51.20 -22.20 14.55
C ALA A 172 51.92 -23.09 15.57
N ASN A 173 51.21 -24.06 16.11
CA ASN A 173 51.72 -25.11 16.96
C ASN A 173 51.52 -26.48 16.31
N HIS A 174 51.96 -27.54 16.94
CA HIS A 174 51.80 -28.90 16.42
C HIS A 174 50.35 -29.34 16.23
N ASN A 175 49.40 -28.68 16.90
CA ASN A 175 47.97 -29.03 16.87
C ASN A 175 47.03 -27.82 16.79
N SER A 176 47.54 -26.60 16.60
CA SER A 176 46.70 -25.38 16.53
C SER A 176 47.29 -24.33 15.61
N LEU A 177 46.41 -23.58 15.00
CA LEU A 177 46.67 -22.38 14.21
C LEU A 177 45.95 -21.20 14.83
N LYS A 178 46.67 -20.08 15.07
CA LYS A 178 46.05 -18.81 15.41
C LYS A 178 46.01 -17.95 14.16
N LEU A 179 44.79 -17.72 13.67
CA LEU A 179 44.53 -16.99 12.46
C LEU A 179 43.98 -15.59 12.79
N LYS A 180 44.31 -14.64 11.95
CA LYS A 180 43.80 -13.26 12.01
C LYS A 180 43.44 -12.79 10.61
N TRP A 181 42.36 -12.10 10.50
CA TRP A 181 41.95 -11.37 9.28
C TRP A 181 41.50 -9.96 9.64
N GLY A 182 41.53 -9.07 8.68
CA GLY A 182 41.04 -7.70 8.87
C GLY A 182 39.55 -7.59 8.74
N ASP A 183 38.99 -6.52 9.29
CA ASP A 183 37.57 -6.20 9.11
C ASP A 183 37.29 -5.81 7.66
N SER A 184 36.15 -6.26 7.14
CA SER A 184 35.60 -5.85 5.89
C SER A 184 35.07 -4.39 6.01
N LYS A 185 35.96 -3.41 5.86
CA LYS A 185 35.64 -1.99 6.07
C LYS A 185 34.99 -1.38 4.83
N SER A 186 33.67 -1.27 4.84
CA SER A 186 32.95 -0.34 3.95
C SER A 186 31.72 0.20 4.69
N ALA A 187 31.11 1.25 4.15
CA ALA A 187 29.82 1.74 4.65
C ALA A 187 28.71 0.66 4.63
N ALA A 188 28.91 -0.40 3.83
CA ALA A 188 28.04 -1.57 3.77
C ALA A 188 28.22 -2.56 4.93
N THR A 189 29.28 -2.42 5.75
CA THR A 189 29.60 -3.38 6.84
C THR A 189 28.88 -3.14 8.15
N ALA A 190 28.03 -2.12 8.23
CA ALA A 190 27.22 -1.86 9.44
C ALA A 190 26.30 -3.05 9.81
N ASP A 191 25.98 -3.92 8.84
CA ASP A 191 25.12 -5.10 9.01
C ASP A 191 25.90 -6.43 8.99
N LEU A 192 27.24 -6.40 9.09
CA LEU A 192 28.04 -7.63 9.13
C LEU A 192 27.78 -8.40 10.42
N CYS A 193 27.20 -9.61 10.28
CA CYS A 193 26.80 -10.43 11.42
C CYS A 193 27.88 -11.43 11.86
N HIS A 194 28.64 -12.01 10.93
CA HIS A 194 29.63 -13.04 11.21
C HIS A 194 30.60 -13.24 10.04
N TYR A 195 31.74 -13.87 10.37
CA TYR A 195 32.67 -14.41 9.39
C TYR A 195 32.57 -15.94 9.41
N THR A 196 32.68 -16.56 8.25
CA THR A 196 32.84 -18.03 8.13
C THR A 196 34.27 -18.32 7.73
N LEU A 197 34.94 -19.20 8.48
CA LEU A 197 36.29 -19.66 8.20
C LEU A 197 36.23 -21.12 7.78
N GLU A 198 36.81 -21.44 6.63
CA GLU A 198 36.93 -22.79 6.11
C GLU A 198 38.39 -23.18 6.05
N MET A 199 38.70 -24.45 6.32
CA MET A 199 40.04 -25.01 6.27
C MET A 199 40.01 -26.33 5.49
N GLU A 200 40.88 -26.45 4.52
CA GLU A 200 41.13 -27.68 3.80
C GLU A 200 42.40 -28.36 4.32
N ASN A 201 42.32 -29.67 4.53
CA ASN A 201 43.48 -30.46 4.89
C ASN A 201 44.05 -31.17 3.64
N SER A 202 45.21 -30.74 3.18
CA SER A 202 45.88 -31.28 1.99
C SER A 202 46.50 -32.69 2.15
N ARG A 203 46.13 -33.43 3.19
CA ARG A 203 46.67 -34.79 3.44
C ARG A 203 45.96 -35.89 2.62
N ASN A 204 45.43 -35.62 1.45
CA ASN A 204 44.99 -36.63 0.51
C ASN A 204 45.93 -36.63 -0.72
N GLN A 205 47.14 -37.13 -0.54
CA GLN A 205 47.95 -37.80 -1.57
C GLN A 205 48.28 -39.19 -1.11
#